data_ed6fafbb3ff9375725bcbe094a92b5f5
#
_entry.id   ed6fafbb3ff9375725bcbe094a92b5f5
#
_cell.length_a   1.000
_cell.length_b   1.000
_cell.length_c   1.000
_cell.angle_alpha   90.00
_cell.angle_beta   90.00
_cell.angle_gamma   90.00
#
_symmetry.space_group_name_H-M   'P 1'
#
loop_
_entity.id
_entity.type
_entity.pdbx_description
1 polymer ?
#
loop_
_entity_poly.entity_id
_entity_poly.type
_entity_poly.pdbx_seq_one_letter_code
_entity_poly.pdbx_strand_id
1 'polypeptide(L)'
;KATVNLKNDDDRCFIYCRGRALVPNSEKNHLDRVSTHLKNVCETLGLNTIKTPVNIQDLPKVEKQFNVSINIYGHSNSDIYPIHNTYSTAAKHIDLLVTSNSETNHYVWIKNFNRLCYNVNKHARKKYFCKHCIQHFTSENILLKHMGDCMVLNGCQAIGMPAEGEVAKFKSFRETVKIPFVIYADLESLLHKLTVTQKLEVNQERTEKLQKHVACSYGYKVVCCYNDSLSKPYKMY
;
A
#
# COMPACT_ATOMS: atom_id res chain seq x y z
N LYS A 1 -23.23 -1.37 -6.75
CA LYS A 1 -22.43 -1.79 -5.59
C LYS A 1 -20.97 -2.00 -6.02
N ALA A 2 -20.02 -1.67 -5.16
CA ALA A 2 -18.59 -1.85 -5.41
C ALA A 2 -18.15 -3.31 -5.23
N THR A 3 -18.81 -4.00 -4.29
CA THR A 3 -18.51 -5.37 -3.90
C THR A 3 -19.71 -6.28 -4.08
N VAL A 4 -19.44 -7.58 -4.17
CA VAL A 4 -20.44 -8.65 -4.18
C VAL A 4 -20.06 -9.64 -3.10
N ASN A 5 -20.86 -9.69 -2.04
CA ASN A 5 -20.76 -10.69 -0.98
C ASN A 5 -21.61 -11.88 -1.37
N LEU A 6 -20.97 -13.03 -1.61
CA LEU A 6 -21.66 -14.27 -1.96
C LEU A 6 -22.18 -14.94 -0.67
N LYS A 7 -23.47 -15.23 -0.66
CA LYS A 7 -24.13 -15.92 0.46
C LYS A 7 -23.89 -17.42 0.35
N ASN A 8 -23.03 -17.95 1.20
CA ASN A 8 -22.72 -19.37 1.31
C ASN A 8 -22.58 -19.76 2.78
N ASP A 9 -22.88 -21.02 3.06
CA ASP A 9 -22.85 -21.61 4.40
C ASP A 9 -21.68 -22.62 4.53
N ASP A 10 -20.74 -22.58 3.59
CA ASP A 10 -19.56 -23.45 3.53
C ASP A 10 -18.26 -22.63 3.47
N ASP A 11 -17.09 -23.28 3.61
CA ASP A 11 -15.77 -22.65 3.57
C ASP A 11 -15.30 -22.29 2.17
N ARG A 12 -16.21 -22.25 1.18
CA ARG A 12 -15.88 -22.11 -0.25
C ARG A 12 -16.07 -20.71 -0.79
N CYS A 13 -16.22 -19.68 0.07
CA CYS A 13 -16.43 -18.29 -0.31
C CYS A 13 -15.37 -17.79 -1.32
N PHE A 14 -14.09 -18.13 -1.13
CA PHE A 14 -13.01 -17.80 -2.07
C PHE A 14 -13.25 -18.39 -3.46
N ILE A 15 -13.63 -19.67 -3.54
CA ILE A 15 -13.91 -20.39 -4.79
C ILE A 15 -15.06 -19.73 -5.54
N TYR A 16 -16.16 -19.44 -4.83
CA TYR A 16 -17.34 -18.80 -5.45
C TYR A 16 -17.06 -17.36 -5.90
N CYS A 17 -16.33 -16.58 -5.11
CA CYS A 17 -15.89 -15.23 -5.51
C CYS A 17 -15.06 -15.28 -6.79
N ARG A 18 -14.14 -16.23 -6.88
CA ARG A 18 -13.31 -16.42 -8.07
C ARG A 18 -14.13 -16.89 -9.29
N GLY A 19 -14.99 -17.86 -9.13
CA GLY A 19 -15.90 -18.31 -10.19
C GLY A 19 -16.77 -17.18 -10.71
N ARG A 20 -17.32 -16.36 -9.81
CA ARG A 20 -18.14 -15.20 -10.15
C ARG A 20 -17.35 -14.11 -10.90
N ALA A 21 -16.11 -13.85 -10.49
CA ALA A 21 -15.25 -12.87 -11.14
C ALA A 21 -14.84 -13.27 -12.57
N LEU A 22 -14.68 -14.57 -12.82
CA LEU A 22 -14.29 -15.10 -14.14
C LEU A 22 -15.44 -15.19 -15.13
N VAL A 23 -16.69 -15.26 -14.64
CA VAL A 23 -17.90 -15.33 -15.47
C VAL A 23 -18.90 -14.24 -15.03
N PRO A 24 -18.54 -12.95 -15.22
CA PRO A 24 -19.31 -11.85 -14.65
C PRO A 24 -20.68 -11.61 -15.28
N ASN A 25 -20.93 -12.09 -16.50
CA ASN A 25 -22.10 -11.72 -17.29
C ASN A 25 -23.19 -12.81 -17.37
N SER A 26 -22.97 -13.99 -16.80
CA SER A 26 -23.91 -15.11 -16.92
C SER A 26 -25.20 -14.92 -16.12
N GLU A 27 -25.16 -14.11 -15.05
CA GLU A 27 -26.33 -13.83 -14.20
C GLU A 27 -26.31 -12.37 -13.78
N LYS A 28 -27.01 -11.50 -14.52
CA LYS A 28 -27.10 -10.06 -14.20
C LYS A 28 -27.88 -9.78 -12.92
N ASN A 29 -28.82 -10.66 -12.57
CA ASN A 29 -29.65 -10.56 -11.37
C ASN A 29 -29.12 -11.49 -10.28
N HIS A 30 -29.11 -11.00 -9.05
CA HIS A 30 -28.74 -11.80 -7.85
C HIS A 30 -27.27 -12.31 -7.87
N LEU A 31 -26.33 -11.41 -8.15
CA LEU A 31 -24.89 -11.73 -8.14
C LEU A 31 -24.39 -12.29 -6.80
N ASP A 32 -25.11 -12.04 -5.71
CA ASP A 32 -24.83 -12.50 -4.35
C ASP A 32 -25.25 -13.95 -4.06
N ARG A 33 -25.95 -14.62 -5.00
CA ARG A 33 -26.41 -16.01 -4.83
C ARG A 33 -25.37 -17.00 -5.35
N VAL A 34 -25.18 -18.08 -4.61
CA VAL A 34 -24.45 -19.27 -5.05
C VAL A 34 -25.45 -20.19 -5.78
N SER A 35 -25.63 -19.95 -7.08
CA SER A 35 -26.50 -20.75 -7.92
C SER A 35 -25.86 -22.09 -8.32
N THR A 36 -26.70 -23.04 -8.77
CA THR A 36 -26.21 -24.30 -9.37
C THR A 36 -25.30 -24.03 -10.57
N HIS A 37 -25.63 -23.01 -11.39
CA HIS A 37 -24.80 -22.58 -12.50
C HIS A 37 -23.42 -22.14 -12.03
N LEU A 38 -23.31 -21.32 -10.98
CA LEU A 38 -22.00 -20.91 -10.42
C LEU A 38 -21.19 -22.12 -9.91
N LYS A 39 -21.85 -23.07 -9.24
CA LYS A 39 -21.20 -24.31 -8.77
C LYS A 39 -20.61 -25.10 -9.96
N ASN A 40 -21.40 -25.28 -11.03
CA ASN A 40 -20.94 -25.97 -12.24
C ASN A 40 -19.78 -25.23 -12.92
N VAL A 41 -19.82 -23.88 -12.96
CA VAL A 41 -18.70 -23.08 -13.46
C VAL A 41 -17.44 -23.31 -12.63
N CYS A 42 -17.54 -23.31 -11.30
CA CYS A 42 -16.40 -23.57 -10.43
C CYS A 42 -15.81 -24.97 -10.65
N GLU A 43 -16.66 -25.95 -10.91
CA GLU A 43 -16.25 -27.32 -11.21
C GLU A 43 -15.56 -27.39 -12.58
N THR A 44 -16.16 -26.84 -13.61
CA THR A 44 -15.59 -26.80 -14.98
C THR A 44 -14.23 -26.10 -15.01
N LEU A 45 -14.04 -25.07 -14.19
CA LEU A 45 -12.78 -24.34 -14.05
C LEU A 45 -11.77 -25.08 -13.14
N GLY A 46 -12.11 -26.25 -12.61
CA GLY A 46 -11.26 -27.05 -11.72
C GLY A 46 -11.01 -26.43 -10.35
N LEU A 47 -11.82 -25.42 -9.94
CA LEU A 47 -11.61 -24.69 -8.70
C LEU A 47 -11.85 -25.56 -7.46
N ASN A 48 -12.53 -26.67 -7.61
CA ASN A 48 -12.79 -27.64 -6.52
C ASN A 48 -11.52 -28.33 -6.00
N THR A 49 -10.40 -28.23 -6.73
CA THR A 49 -9.09 -28.75 -6.30
C THR A 49 -8.39 -27.85 -5.29
N ILE A 50 -8.89 -26.61 -5.09
CA ILE A 50 -8.34 -25.67 -4.12
C ILE A 50 -8.78 -26.10 -2.72
N LYS A 51 -7.80 -26.30 -1.83
CA LYS A 51 -8.08 -26.61 -0.41
C LYS A 51 -8.76 -25.41 0.26
N THR A 52 -9.85 -25.65 0.96
CA THR A 52 -10.59 -24.64 1.75
C THR A 52 -10.55 -24.97 3.24
N PRO A 53 -10.56 -23.96 4.11
CA PRO A 53 -10.44 -22.54 3.82
C PRO A 53 -9.10 -22.14 3.21
N VAL A 54 -9.08 -21.13 2.33
CA VAL A 54 -7.87 -20.69 1.64
C VAL A 54 -7.07 -19.76 2.53
N ASN A 55 -5.81 -20.09 2.78
CA ASN A 55 -4.89 -19.22 3.49
C ASN A 55 -4.19 -18.26 2.52
N ILE A 56 -3.89 -17.05 2.99
CA ILE A 56 -3.20 -16.03 2.19
C ILE A 56 -1.83 -16.53 1.70
N GLN A 57 -1.13 -17.31 2.51
CA GLN A 57 0.17 -17.89 2.16
C GLN A 57 0.12 -18.89 1.00
N ASP A 58 -1.05 -19.48 0.71
CA ASP A 58 -1.23 -20.41 -0.39
C ASP A 58 -1.58 -19.75 -1.72
N LEU A 59 -1.89 -18.45 -1.72
CA LEU A 59 -2.30 -17.71 -2.91
C LEU A 59 -1.29 -17.77 -4.06
N PRO A 60 0.03 -17.65 -3.85
CA PRO A 60 0.99 -17.75 -4.96
C PRO A 60 0.94 -19.10 -5.69
N LYS A 61 0.62 -20.18 -4.98
CA LYS A 61 0.42 -21.51 -5.58
C LYS A 61 -0.84 -21.55 -6.43
N VAL A 62 -1.94 -20.96 -5.91
CA VAL A 62 -3.22 -20.86 -6.62
C VAL A 62 -3.09 -19.98 -7.87
N GLU A 63 -2.39 -18.87 -7.79
CA GLU A 63 -2.12 -17.98 -8.92
C GLU A 63 -1.37 -18.70 -10.05
N LYS A 64 -0.31 -19.43 -9.68
CA LYS A 64 0.50 -20.21 -10.62
C LYS A 64 -0.30 -21.35 -11.26
N GLN A 65 -1.03 -22.14 -10.42
CA GLN A 65 -1.82 -23.28 -10.88
C GLN A 65 -2.88 -22.91 -11.90
N PHE A 66 -3.50 -21.76 -11.74
CA PHE A 66 -4.65 -21.36 -12.55
C PHE A 66 -4.37 -20.17 -13.50
N ASN A 67 -3.13 -19.71 -13.58
CA ASN A 67 -2.71 -18.55 -14.37
C ASN A 67 -3.63 -17.33 -14.16
N VAL A 68 -3.74 -16.90 -12.90
CA VAL A 68 -4.59 -15.78 -12.48
C VAL A 68 -3.81 -14.87 -11.53
N SER A 69 -4.05 -13.57 -11.62
CA SER A 69 -3.53 -12.57 -10.68
C SER A 69 -4.58 -12.26 -9.62
N ILE A 70 -4.24 -12.34 -8.34
CA ILE A 70 -5.17 -12.14 -7.23
C ILE A 70 -4.62 -11.07 -6.29
N ASN A 71 -5.38 -10.00 -6.06
CA ASN A 71 -5.11 -9.07 -4.98
C ASN A 71 -6.13 -9.27 -3.86
N ILE A 72 -5.67 -9.19 -2.62
CA ILE A 72 -6.51 -9.24 -1.43
C ILE A 72 -6.31 -8.00 -0.60
N TYR A 73 -7.43 -7.40 -0.21
CA TYR A 73 -7.48 -6.20 0.61
C TYR A 73 -8.22 -6.48 1.91
N GLY A 74 -7.76 -5.85 2.98
CA GLY A 74 -8.46 -5.75 4.24
C GLY A 74 -9.22 -4.43 4.35
N HIS A 75 -10.12 -4.36 5.33
CA HIS A 75 -10.89 -3.18 5.65
C HIS A 75 -10.93 -2.99 7.16
N SER A 76 -10.58 -1.80 7.63
CA SER A 76 -10.68 -1.41 9.04
C SER A 76 -11.20 0.02 9.15
N ASN A 77 -12.27 0.21 9.89
CA ASN A 77 -12.95 1.49 10.15
C ASN A 77 -13.45 2.25 8.90
N SER A 78 -12.68 2.66 8.03
CA SER A 78 -13.02 3.27 6.73
C SER A 78 -11.87 3.10 5.76
N ASP A 79 -10.76 2.51 6.21
CA ASP A 79 -9.55 2.37 5.43
C ASP A 79 -9.47 0.99 4.78
N ILE A 80 -9.04 0.98 3.53
CA ILE A 80 -8.74 -0.22 2.76
C ILE A 80 -7.24 -0.32 2.68
N TYR A 81 -6.71 -1.51 2.93
CA TYR A 81 -5.27 -1.76 2.89
C TYR A 81 -4.96 -3.08 2.17
N PRO A 82 -3.83 -3.17 1.47
CA PRO A 82 -3.44 -4.40 0.78
C PRO A 82 -2.92 -5.43 1.79
N ILE A 83 -3.41 -6.68 1.68
CA ILE A 83 -2.93 -7.82 2.44
C ILE A 83 -2.05 -8.70 1.55
N HIS A 84 -2.49 -8.92 0.31
CA HIS A 84 -1.72 -9.64 -0.71
C HIS A 84 -1.87 -8.92 -2.03
N ASN A 85 -0.76 -8.56 -2.63
CA ASN A 85 -0.68 -8.03 -3.99
C ASN A 85 0.16 -8.97 -4.84
N THR A 86 -0.37 -9.30 -6.00
CA THR A 86 0.32 -10.19 -6.93
C THR A 86 1.39 -9.47 -7.74
N TYR A 87 2.50 -10.15 -8.00
CA TYR A 87 3.47 -9.77 -9.04
C TYR A 87 3.13 -10.33 -10.42
N SER A 88 2.15 -11.23 -10.49
CA SER A 88 1.74 -11.87 -11.72
C SER A 88 1.03 -10.89 -12.64
N THR A 89 1.38 -10.92 -13.93
CA THR A 89 0.71 -10.18 -15.00
C THR A 89 -0.23 -11.06 -15.81
N ALA A 90 -0.85 -12.06 -15.15
CA ALA A 90 -1.78 -12.96 -15.81
C ALA A 90 -2.95 -12.18 -16.46
N ALA A 91 -3.43 -12.69 -17.60
CA ALA A 91 -4.51 -12.05 -18.36
C ALA A 91 -5.83 -11.91 -17.59
N LYS A 92 -6.04 -12.75 -16.56
CA LYS A 92 -7.20 -12.70 -15.67
C LYS A 92 -6.78 -12.18 -14.31
N HIS A 93 -7.39 -11.08 -13.88
CA HIS A 93 -7.10 -10.41 -12.61
C HIS A 93 -8.36 -10.36 -11.73
N ILE A 94 -8.20 -10.66 -10.44
CA ILE A 94 -9.29 -10.71 -9.46
C ILE A 94 -8.89 -9.92 -8.23
N ASP A 95 -9.75 -9.01 -7.80
CA ASP A 95 -9.62 -8.28 -6.55
C ASP A 95 -10.62 -8.82 -5.53
N LEU A 96 -10.15 -9.15 -4.35
CA LEU A 96 -10.96 -9.66 -3.24
C LEU A 96 -10.78 -8.80 -2.00
N LEU A 97 -11.86 -8.64 -1.23
CA LEU A 97 -11.84 -8.08 0.11
C LEU A 97 -11.95 -9.24 1.09
N VAL A 98 -11.12 -9.27 2.11
CA VAL A 98 -11.24 -10.21 3.22
C VAL A 98 -11.85 -9.50 4.43
N THR A 99 -12.83 -10.13 5.02
CA THR A 99 -13.41 -9.76 6.30
C THR A 99 -13.15 -10.92 7.27
N SER A 100 -12.50 -10.62 8.39
CA SER A 100 -12.22 -11.62 9.42
C SER A 100 -13.20 -11.44 10.57
N ASN A 101 -13.88 -12.50 10.93
CA ASN A 101 -14.41 -12.68 12.28
C ASN A 101 -13.36 -13.48 13.07
N SER A 102 -13.43 -13.49 14.39
CA SER A 102 -12.44 -14.11 15.30
C SER A 102 -12.03 -15.56 14.93
N GLU A 103 -12.78 -16.26 14.10
CA GLU A 103 -12.56 -17.67 13.78
C GLU A 103 -12.38 -17.96 12.29
N THR A 104 -12.91 -17.14 11.37
CA THR A 104 -12.89 -17.45 9.93
C THR A 104 -12.67 -16.22 9.05
N ASN A 105 -11.92 -16.42 7.96
CA ASN A 105 -11.77 -15.44 6.91
C ASN A 105 -12.89 -15.61 5.88
N HIS A 106 -13.63 -14.54 5.60
CA HIS A 106 -14.65 -14.51 4.56
C HIS A 106 -14.21 -13.61 3.40
N TYR A 107 -14.26 -14.14 2.18
CA TYR A 107 -13.87 -13.43 0.97
C TYR A 107 -15.07 -12.83 0.26
N VAL A 108 -14.92 -11.59 -0.18
CA VAL A 108 -15.92 -10.82 -0.91
C VAL A 108 -15.32 -10.36 -2.24
N TRP A 109 -16.02 -10.55 -3.35
CA TRP A 109 -15.54 -10.10 -4.64
C TRP A 109 -15.65 -8.59 -4.79
N ILE A 110 -14.54 -7.93 -5.18
CA ILE A 110 -14.51 -6.52 -5.53
C ILE A 110 -14.78 -6.38 -7.02
N LYS A 111 -15.99 -5.95 -7.36
CA LYS A 111 -16.42 -5.73 -8.74
C LYS A 111 -15.85 -4.44 -9.32
N ASN A 112 -15.70 -3.41 -8.50
CA ASN A 112 -15.17 -2.10 -8.91
C ASN A 112 -14.32 -1.50 -7.79
N PHE A 113 -13.02 -1.60 -7.94
CA PHE A 113 -12.03 -1.15 -6.96
C PHE A 113 -12.07 0.36 -6.75
N ASN A 114 -12.12 1.14 -7.83
CA ASN A 114 -12.19 2.61 -7.73
C ASN A 114 -13.44 3.06 -6.96
N ARG A 115 -14.57 2.39 -7.16
CA ARG A 115 -15.81 2.70 -6.45
C ARG A 115 -15.74 2.28 -4.97
N LEU A 116 -15.03 1.21 -4.64
CA LEU A 116 -14.80 0.78 -3.27
C LEU A 116 -13.99 1.84 -2.52
N CYS A 117 -12.87 2.27 -3.08
CA CYS A 117 -11.98 3.27 -2.48
C CYS A 117 -12.60 4.68 -2.47
N TYR A 118 -13.49 5.00 -3.42
CA TYR A 118 -14.13 6.30 -3.51
C TYR A 118 -15.05 6.61 -2.33
N ASN A 119 -15.74 5.61 -1.79
CA ASN A 119 -16.62 5.78 -0.63
C ASN A 119 -15.88 6.20 0.63
N VAL A 120 -14.57 5.98 0.68
CA VAL A 120 -13.70 6.38 1.79
C VAL A 120 -13.41 7.89 1.75
N ASN A 121 -13.40 8.49 0.55
CA ASN A 121 -13.09 9.91 0.34
C ASN A 121 -14.30 10.63 -0.27
N LYS A 122 -15.01 11.43 0.50
CA LYS A 122 -16.23 12.18 0.12
C LYS A 122 -16.01 13.28 -0.97
N HIS A 123 -15.21 13.02 -2.00
CA HIS A 123 -14.92 13.99 -3.06
C HIS A 123 -15.82 13.79 -4.28
N ALA A 124 -16.32 14.89 -4.84
CA ALA A 124 -17.28 14.90 -5.95
C ALA A 124 -16.70 14.46 -7.32
N ARG A 125 -15.37 14.39 -7.50
CA ARG A 125 -14.74 14.07 -8.79
C ARG A 125 -14.29 12.63 -8.88
N LYS A 126 -14.40 12.02 -10.07
CA LYS A 126 -13.92 10.68 -10.36
C LYS A 126 -12.42 10.56 -10.05
N LYS A 127 -12.05 9.53 -9.30
CA LYS A 127 -10.67 9.22 -8.95
C LYS A 127 -10.29 7.84 -9.46
N TYR A 128 -9.02 7.67 -9.76
CA TYR A 128 -8.42 6.42 -10.23
C TYR A 128 -7.40 5.97 -9.19
N PHE A 129 -7.58 4.78 -8.63
CA PHE A 129 -6.74 4.27 -7.55
C PHE A 129 -5.74 3.24 -8.06
N CYS A 130 -4.49 3.35 -7.61
CA CYS A 130 -3.49 2.31 -7.80
C CYS A 130 -3.85 1.10 -6.93
N LYS A 131 -3.92 -0.08 -7.54
CA LYS A 131 -4.24 -1.32 -6.82
C LYS A 131 -3.12 -1.80 -5.91
N HIS A 132 -1.89 -1.33 -6.10
CA HIS A 132 -0.74 -1.71 -5.30
C HIS A 132 -0.56 -0.85 -4.05
N CYS A 133 -0.53 0.48 -4.21
CA CYS A 133 -0.28 1.42 -3.11
C CYS A 133 -1.53 2.19 -2.64
N ILE A 134 -2.68 1.98 -3.29
CA ILE A 134 -3.98 2.63 -2.99
C ILE A 134 -3.97 4.15 -3.18
N GLN A 135 -2.87 4.74 -3.65
CA GLN A 135 -2.83 6.16 -3.99
C GLN A 135 -3.81 6.50 -5.12
N HIS A 136 -4.46 7.66 -5.03
CA HIS A 136 -5.43 8.08 -6.02
C HIS A 136 -4.91 9.17 -6.96
N PHE A 137 -5.42 9.16 -8.19
CA PHE A 137 -5.07 10.07 -9.26
C PHE A 137 -6.31 10.69 -9.90
N THR A 138 -6.16 11.87 -10.50
CA THR A 138 -7.25 12.61 -11.14
C THR A 138 -7.56 12.14 -12.56
N SER A 139 -6.62 11.42 -13.20
CA SER A 139 -6.82 10.84 -14.52
C SER A 139 -6.20 9.45 -14.63
N GLU A 140 -6.72 8.67 -15.56
CA GLU A 140 -6.24 7.31 -15.86
C GLU A 140 -4.82 7.33 -16.43
N ASN A 141 -4.48 8.31 -17.25
CA ASN A 141 -3.14 8.44 -17.82
C ASN A 141 -2.06 8.66 -16.75
N ILE A 142 -2.37 9.47 -15.73
CA ILE A 142 -1.45 9.70 -14.60
C ILE A 142 -1.31 8.40 -13.78
N LEU A 143 -2.41 7.67 -13.56
CA LEU A 143 -2.36 6.36 -12.90
C LEU A 143 -1.48 5.37 -13.68
N LEU A 144 -1.64 5.27 -15.01
CA LEU A 144 -0.85 4.35 -15.83
C LEU A 144 0.65 4.67 -15.76
N LYS A 145 1.02 5.96 -15.82
CA LYS A 145 2.41 6.39 -15.64
C LYS A 145 2.94 5.99 -14.26
N HIS A 146 2.18 6.28 -13.20
CA HIS A 146 2.52 5.89 -11.83
C HIS A 146 2.67 4.37 -11.66
N MET A 147 1.82 3.56 -12.30
CA MET A 147 1.86 2.10 -12.14
C MET A 147 3.19 1.51 -12.63
N GLY A 148 3.79 2.05 -13.70
CA GLY A 148 5.12 1.65 -14.17
C GLY A 148 6.19 1.84 -13.09
N ASP A 149 6.20 3.00 -12.44
CA ASP A 149 7.17 3.32 -11.39
C ASP A 149 6.82 2.60 -10.07
N CYS A 150 5.54 2.53 -9.72
CA CYS A 150 5.08 1.96 -8.46
C CYS A 150 5.45 0.49 -8.30
N MET A 151 5.32 -0.31 -9.35
CA MET A 151 5.67 -1.73 -9.30
C MET A 151 7.18 -1.95 -9.16
N VAL A 152 7.99 -1.10 -9.80
CA VAL A 152 9.45 -1.21 -9.81
C VAL A 152 10.05 -0.71 -8.50
N LEU A 153 9.57 0.43 -7.98
CA LEU A 153 10.17 1.11 -6.84
C LEU A 153 9.60 0.64 -5.50
N ASN A 154 8.29 0.40 -5.42
CA ASN A 154 7.61 0.08 -4.17
C ASN A 154 7.34 -1.42 -4.00
N GLY A 155 7.36 -2.19 -5.10
CA GLY A 155 6.93 -3.58 -5.08
C GLY A 155 5.47 -3.74 -4.64
N CYS A 156 5.12 -4.93 -4.13
CA CYS A 156 3.80 -5.16 -3.57
C CYS A 156 3.72 -4.67 -2.12
N GLN A 157 2.93 -3.65 -1.90
CA GLN A 157 2.67 -3.03 -0.57
C GLN A 157 1.70 -3.91 0.23
N ALA A 158 2.17 -5.03 0.73
CA ALA A 158 1.35 -5.93 1.54
C ALA A 158 1.61 -5.70 3.04
N ILE A 159 0.56 -5.81 3.85
CA ILE A 159 0.68 -5.77 5.31
C ILE A 159 0.95 -7.18 5.80
N GLY A 160 2.12 -7.36 6.45
CA GLY A 160 2.42 -8.57 7.20
C GLY A 160 1.66 -8.56 8.52
N MET A 161 0.73 -9.50 8.69
CA MET A 161 0.04 -9.67 9.97
C MET A 161 0.94 -10.47 10.92
N PRO A 162 1.04 -10.06 12.21
CA PRO A 162 1.78 -10.84 13.20
C PRO A 162 1.12 -12.23 13.40
N ALA A 163 1.91 -13.20 13.80
CA ALA A 163 1.38 -14.52 14.17
C ALA A 163 0.54 -14.40 15.45
N GLU A 164 -0.37 -15.37 15.67
CA GLU A 164 -1.17 -15.40 16.88
C GLU A 164 -0.25 -15.51 18.14
N GLY A 165 -0.47 -14.60 19.10
CA GLY A 165 0.37 -14.48 20.29
C GLY A 165 1.70 -13.78 20.10
N GLU A 166 2.03 -13.31 18.89
CA GLU A 166 3.18 -12.49 18.64
C GLU A 166 2.97 -11.08 19.20
N VAL A 167 3.90 -10.65 20.06
CA VAL A 167 3.88 -9.31 20.68
C VAL A 167 4.99 -8.45 20.11
N ALA A 168 4.71 -7.19 19.90
CA ALA A 168 5.72 -6.22 19.53
C ALA A 168 6.70 -6.05 20.68
N LYS A 169 7.98 -6.44 20.47
CA LYS A 169 9.04 -6.26 21.45
C LYS A 169 9.75 -4.95 21.17
N PHE A 170 9.86 -4.13 22.19
CA PHE A 170 10.67 -2.91 22.13
C PHE A 170 12.16 -3.30 22.09
N LYS A 171 12.82 -3.08 20.95
CA LYS A 171 14.23 -3.50 20.74
C LYS A 171 15.25 -2.38 21.01
N SER A 172 14.82 -1.14 20.94
CA SER A 172 15.70 0.04 20.99
C SER A 172 15.62 0.76 22.35
N PHE A 173 15.70 0.01 23.44
CA PHE A 173 15.59 0.58 24.78
C PHE A 173 16.61 1.70 25.05
N ARG A 174 17.82 1.59 24.47
CA ARG A 174 18.86 2.62 24.59
C ARG A 174 18.44 3.96 23.96
N GLU A 175 17.58 3.94 22.95
CA GLU A 175 17.09 5.14 22.26
C GLU A 175 16.03 5.91 23.09
N THR A 176 15.53 5.33 24.17
CA THR A 176 14.64 6.03 25.12
C THR A 176 15.39 6.90 26.13
N VAL A 177 16.71 6.71 26.25
CA VAL A 177 17.53 7.51 27.16
C VAL A 177 17.69 8.90 26.58
N LYS A 178 17.30 9.92 27.35
CA LYS A 178 17.47 11.32 26.94
C LYS A 178 18.96 11.63 26.77
N ILE A 179 19.28 12.25 25.63
CA ILE A 179 20.64 12.75 25.38
C ILE A 179 20.93 13.86 26.39
N PRO A 180 22.04 13.77 27.19
CA PRO A 180 22.31 14.74 28.24
C PRO A 180 22.41 16.18 27.74
N PHE A 181 23.08 16.40 26.63
CA PHE A 181 23.25 17.70 25.99
C PHE A 181 22.87 17.64 24.51
N VAL A 182 22.08 18.60 24.07
CA VAL A 182 21.71 18.80 22.66
C VAL A 182 22.20 20.18 22.24
N ILE A 183 22.91 20.24 21.13
CA ILE A 183 23.32 21.50 20.53
C ILE A 183 22.37 21.78 19.36
N TYR A 184 21.56 22.81 19.49
CA TYR A 184 20.78 23.35 18.40
C TYR A 184 21.66 24.38 17.68
N ALA A 185 21.98 24.13 16.42
CA ALA A 185 22.80 25.03 15.62
C ALA A 185 22.07 25.37 14.32
N ASP A 186 22.19 26.63 13.92
CA ASP A 186 21.68 27.15 12.67
C ASP A 186 22.81 27.86 11.90
N LEU A 187 22.79 27.72 10.60
CA LEU A 187 23.82 28.22 9.69
C LEU A 187 23.17 29.08 8.60
N GLU A 188 23.56 30.34 8.57
CA GLU A 188 23.13 31.23 7.52
C GLU A 188 24.12 31.25 6.36
N SER A 189 23.61 31.32 5.15
CA SER A 189 24.43 31.34 3.96
C SER A 189 23.93 32.34 2.92
N LEU A 190 24.85 32.99 2.25
CA LEU A 190 24.58 33.79 1.04
C LEU A 190 24.50 32.88 -0.16
N LEU A 191 23.47 33.07 -0.98
CA LEU A 191 23.22 32.31 -2.19
C LEU A 191 23.83 33.05 -3.38
N HIS A 192 24.97 32.55 -3.87
CA HIS A 192 25.60 33.06 -5.07
C HIS A 192 25.18 32.23 -6.29
N LYS A 193 24.60 32.90 -7.30
CA LYS A 193 24.29 32.24 -8.58
C LYS A 193 25.61 31.86 -9.27
N LEU A 194 25.70 30.62 -9.73
CA LEU A 194 26.83 30.17 -10.53
C LEU A 194 26.80 30.82 -11.91
N THR A 195 27.97 31.27 -12.38
CA THR A 195 28.14 31.72 -13.75
C THR A 195 28.08 30.54 -14.72
N VAL A 196 27.87 30.80 -16.01
CA VAL A 196 27.81 29.74 -17.04
C VAL A 196 29.10 28.90 -17.04
N THR A 197 30.25 29.51 -16.90
CA THR A 197 31.55 28.82 -16.85
C THR A 197 31.65 27.88 -15.64
N GLN A 198 31.25 28.37 -14.44
CA GLN A 198 31.26 27.57 -13.23
C GLN A 198 30.27 26.40 -13.29
N LYS A 199 29.14 26.57 -13.97
CA LYS A 199 28.18 25.49 -14.21
C LYS A 199 28.75 24.39 -15.10
N LEU A 200 29.49 24.75 -16.13
CA LEU A 200 30.12 23.80 -17.05
C LEU A 200 31.23 22.97 -16.37
N GLU A 201 31.98 23.56 -15.44
CA GLU A 201 33.03 22.88 -14.69
C GLU A 201 32.49 21.86 -13.67
N VAL A 202 31.28 22.11 -13.14
CA VAL A 202 30.71 21.35 -12.04
C VAL A 202 29.69 20.30 -12.50
N ASN A 203 29.09 20.48 -13.67
CA ASN A 203 28.03 19.58 -14.18
C ASN A 203 28.61 18.39 -14.96
N GLN A 204 29.40 17.55 -14.31
CA GLN A 204 29.86 16.28 -14.89
C GLN A 204 28.92 15.11 -14.68
N GLU A 205 27.82 15.28 -13.94
CA GLU A 205 26.88 14.21 -13.60
C GLU A 205 25.40 14.69 -13.65
N ARG A 206 24.48 13.75 -13.46
CA ARG A 206 23.01 13.90 -13.56
C ARG A 206 22.37 15.02 -12.73
N THR A 207 23.13 15.77 -11.94
CA THR A 207 22.63 16.83 -11.05
C THR A 207 23.15 18.18 -11.47
N GLU A 208 22.25 19.13 -11.83
CA GLU A 208 22.60 20.50 -12.15
C GLU A 208 22.75 21.33 -10.87
N LYS A 209 23.93 21.89 -10.62
CA LYS A 209 24.18 22.84 -9.53
C LYS A 209 23.81 24.27 -10.00
N LEU A 210 22.82 24.86 -9.38
CA LEU A 210 22.31 26.18 -9.75
C LEU A 210 22.95 27.32 -8.96
N GLN A 211 23.31 27.06 -7.69
CA GLN A 211 23.77 28.06 -6.73
C GLN A 211 24.87 27.50 -5.84
N LYS A 212 25.73 28.36 -5.34
CA LYS A 212 26.72 28.08 -4.32
C LYS A 212 26.29 28.73 -3.00
N HIS A 213 26.22 27.98 -1.94
CA HIS A 213 26.02 28.47 -0.59
C HIS A 213 27.37 28.87 0.02
N VAL A 214 27.50 30.12 0.45
CA VAL A 214 28.68 30.63 1.15
C VAL A 214 28.25 30.97 2.59
N ALA A 215 28.74 30.23 3.58
CA ALA A 215 28.44 30.46 4.97
C ALA A 215 28.81 31.90 5.37
N CYS A 216 27.90 32.61 6.02
CA CYS A 216 28.10 34.01 6.43
C CYS A 216 27.92 34.21 7.96
N SER A 217 27.11 33.41 8.60
CA SER A 217 26.95 33.44 10.05
C SER A 217 26.46 32.11 10.59
N TYR A 218 26.60 31.89 11.89
CA TYR A 218 26.04 30.75 12.57
C TYR A 218 25.60 31.13 13.99
N GLY A 219 24.58 30.42 14.47
CA GLY A 219 24.12 30.54 15.83
C GLY A 219 23.95 29.16 16.46
N TYR A 220 24.13 29.08 17.75
CA TYR A 220 23.87 27.82 18.46
C TYR A 220 23.37 28.05 19.90
N LYS A 221 22.64 27.04 20.40
CA LYS A 221 22.22 26.95 21.80
C LYS A 221 22.51 25.53 22.32
N VAL A 222 23.07 25.45 23.52
CA VAL A 222 23.28 24.17 24.20
C VAL A 222 22.18 24.00 25.25
N VAL A 223 21.46 22.90 25.16
CA VAL A 223 20.38 22.54 26.10
C VAL A 223 20.74 21.27 26.84
N CYS A 224 20.72 21.32 28.17
CA CYS A 224 20.85 20.14 29.02
C CYS A 224 19.45 19.60 29.33
N CYS A 225 19.22 18.30 29.06
CA CYS A 225 17.93 17.66 29.28
C CYS A 225 17.64 17.33 30.76
N TYR A 226 18.64 17.37 31.63
CA TYR A 226 18.53 16.99 33.03
C TYR A 226 18.58 18.16 34.01
N ASN A 227 19.30 19.22 33.63
CA ASN A 227 19.48 20.39 34.51
C ASN A 227 19.65 21.66 33.66
N ASP A 228 18.66 22.53 33.73
CA ASP A 228 18.64 23.77 32.96
C ASP A 228 19.81 24.74 33.32
N SER A 229 20.34 24.67 34.54
CA SER A 229 21.52 25.48 34.96
C SER A 229 22.78 25.16 34.14
N LEU A 230 22.83 23.98 33.52
CA LEU A 230 23.94 23.56 32.67
C LEU A 230 23.72 23.95 31.19
N SER A 231 22.53 24.40 30.85
CA SER A 231 22.23 24.94 29.52
C SER A 231 22.99 26.26 29.29
N LYS A 232 23.36 26.51 28.03
CA LYS A 232 24.02 27.77 27.65
C LYS A 232 23.06 28.61 26.81
N PRO A 233 23.09 29.95 27.00
CA PRO A 233 22.28 30.85 26.18
C PRO A 233 22.66 30.74 24.71
N TYR A 234 21.74 31.18 23.83
CA TYR A 234 22.00 31.29 22.42
C TYR A 234 23.19 32.23 22.15
N LYS A 235 24.07 31.81 21.27
CA LYS A 235 25.21 32.62 20.78
C LYS A 235 25.16 32.68 19.28
N MET A 236 25.49 33.84 18.74
CA MET A 236 25.56 34.10 17.28
C MET A 236 26.93 34.69 16.96
N TYR A 237 27.44 34.32 15.80
CA TYR A 237 28.74 34.76 15.27
C TYR A 237 28.61 35.11 13.79
#